data_0420d64d78855aec7a4f791b9349cccf
#
_entry.id   0420d64d78855aec7a4f791b9349cccf
#
_cell.length_a   1.000
_cell.length_b   1.000
_cell.length_c   1.000
_cell.angle_alpha   90.00
_cell.angle_beta   90.00
_cell.angle_gamma   90.00
#
_symmetry.space_group_name_H-M   'P 1'
#
loop_
_entity.id
_entity.type
_entity.pdbx_description
1 polymer ?
#
loop_
_entity_poly.entity_id
_entity_poly.type
_entity_poly.pdbx_seq_one_letter_code
_entity_poly.pdbx_strand_id
1 'polypeptide(L)'
;YRRFGVELAAEEIFISDGAKSDLGNILDIFSRSCRVLVTDPVYPVYVDTNLMDGREIVYARAGEENGFLPMPEEGMEADLIYLCSPNNPTGAVYTREQLKEWVDFANVRGSVILFDAAYECFVTGELPRSIFEIEGARTCAIEFCSFSKKAGFTGTRCGYTVIPMELVRSGKELNRLWLRRQTTKFNGVPYIVQRAAAAVFTEEGERQILENIQYYRDNAKIITETLDRLGIWYTGGEHSPYIWLK
;
A
#
# COMPACT_ATOMS: atom_id res chain seq x y z
N TYR A 1 -4.31 12.39 6.02
CA TYR A 1 -2.97 12.29 6.60
C TYR A 1 -2.84 13.04 7.92
N ARG A 2 -3.36 14.26 8.05
CA ARG A 2 -3.29 15.04 9.30
C ARG A 2 -3.75 14.26 10.53
N ARG A 3 -4.74 13.38 10.42
CA ARG A 3 -5.20 12.49 11.50
C ARG A 3 -4.16 11.46 11.96
N PHE A 4 -3.12 11.22 11.13
CA PHE A 4 -1.98 10.34 11.43
C PHE A 4 -0.73 11.13 11.84
N GLY A 5 -0.85 12.46 12.02
CA GLY A 5 0.30 13.33 12.29
C GLY A 5 1.19 13.58 11.07
N VAL A 6 0.71 13.26 9.86
CA VAL A 6 1.46 13.43 8.60
C VAL A 6 0.96 14.67 7.86
N GLU A 7 1.88 15.56 7.51
CA GLU A 7 1.60 16.71 6.65
C GLU A 7 2.06 16.44 5.22
N LEU A 8 1.14 16.66 4.27
CA LEU A 8 1.38 16.54 2.83
C LEU A 8 0.89 17.81 2.14
N ALA A 9 1.65 18.27 1.14
CA ALA A 9 1.19 19.29 0.21
C ALA A 9 0.18 18.68 -0.80
N ALA A 10 -0.71 19.51 -1.32
CA ALA A 10 -1.69 19.03 -2.32
C ALA A 10 -1.01 18.51 -3.59
N GLU A 11 0.13 19.08 -3.94
CA GLU A 11 0.95 18.74 -5.10
C GLU A 11 1.65 17.37 -4.99
N GLU A 12 1.64 16.79 -3.79
CA GLU A 12 2.18 15.45 -3.53
C GLU A 12 1.12 14.33 -3.72
N ILE A 13 -0.16 14.71 -3.88
CA ILE A 13 -1.29 13.80 -3.95
C ILE A 13 -1.89 13.80 -5.37
N PHE A 14 -1.86 12.64 -6.02
CA PHE A 14 -2.34 12.45 -7.39
C PHE A 14 -3.58 11.56 -7.40
N ILE A 15 -4.74 12.12 -7.70
CA ILE A 15 -6.00 11.38 -7.77
C ILE A 15 -6.03 10.51 -9.03
N SER A 16 -6.45 9.25 -8.86
CA SER A 16 -6.50 8.23 -9.91
C SER A 16 -7.79 7.40 -9.86
N ASP A 17 -7.91 6.48 -10.80
CA ASP A 17 -9.01 5.53 -10.89
C ASP A 17 -8.80 4.26 -10.04
N GLY A 18 -7.83 4.28 -9.14
CA GLY A 18 -7.60 3.24 -8.14
C GLY A 18 -6.17 2.75 -8.05
N ALA A 19 -5.79 2.24 -6.90
CA ALA A 19 -4.43 1.78 -6.60
C ALA A 19 -3.90 0.77 -7.63
N LYS A 20 -4.74 -0.15 -8.14
CA LYS A 20 -4.31 -1.14 -9.17
C LYS A 20 -3.76 -0.47 -10.43
N SER A 21 -4.46 0.55 -10.94
CA SER A 21 -4.01 1.30 -12.12
C SER A 21 -2.71 2.03 -11.83
N ASP A 22 -2.60 2.66 -10.66
CA ASP A 22 -1.39 3.37 -10.27
C ASP A 22 -0.19 2.44 -10.10
N LEU A 23 -0.38 1.27 -9.48
CA LEU A 23 0.65 0.25 -9.30
C LEU A 23 1.21 -0.26 -10.64
N GLY A 24 0.35 -0.41 -11.67
CA GLY A 24 0.81 -0.74 -13.01
C GLY A 24 1.45 0.44 -13.73
N ASN A 25 0.86 1.63 -13.59
CA ASN A 25 1.26 2.83 -14.30
C ASN A 25 2.55 3.48 -13.74
N ILE A 26 2.85 3.31 -12.45
CA ILE A 26 4.05 3.89 -11.83
C ILE A 26 5.33 3.35 -12.47
N LEU A 27 5.27 2.18 -13.05
CA LEU A 27 6.39 1.55 -13.73
C LEU A 27 6.89 2.34 -14.96
N ASP A 28 6.04 3.20 -15.53
CA ASP A 28 6.41 4.09 -16.64
C ASP A 28 7.54 5.08 -16.28
N ILE A 29 7.75 5.36 -14.99
CA ILE A 29 8.80 6.32 -14.54
C ILE A 29 10.09 5.62 -14.07
N PHE A 30 10.14 4.28 -14.09
CA PHE A 30 11.29 3.50 -13.69
C PHE A 30 11.91 2.73 -14.87
N SER A 31 13.25 2.52 -14.82
CA SER A 31 13.93 1.70 -15.82
C SER A 31 13.41 0.25 -15.80
N ARG A 32 13.39 -0.37 -16.99
CA ARG A 32 13.12 -1.82 -17.10
C ARG A 32 14.24 -2.68 -16.53
N SER A 33 15.43 -2.12 -16.31
CA SER A 33 16.54 -2.79 -15.64
C SER A 33 16.45 -2.80 -14.11
N CYS A 34 15.45 -2.11 -13.53
CA CYS A 34 15.25 -2.14 -12.08
C CYS A 34 14.96 -3.57 -11.61
N ARG A 35 15.68 -4.00 -10.58
CA ARG A 35 15.40 -5.23 -9.83
C ARG A 35 14.30 -4.96 -8.81
N VAL A 36 13.29 -5.82 -8.77
CA VAL A 36 12.08 -5.64 -7.97
C VAL A 36 12.00 -6.69 -6.87
N LEU A 37 11.88 -6.25 -5.64
CA LEU A 37 11.64 -7.12 -4.50
C LEU A 37 10.15 -7.13 -4.16
N VAL A 38 9.60 -8.34 -4.01
CA VAL A 38 8.24 -8.59 -3.53
C VAL A 38 8.25 -9.62 -2.41
N THR A 39 7.29 -9.54 -1.50
CA THR A 39 7.06 -10.61 -0.52
C THR A 39 6.35 -11.80 -1.20
N ASP A 40 6.49 -13.02 -0.68
CA ASP A 40 5.77 -14.18 -1.19
C ASP A 40 5.20 -14.99 -0.01
N PRO A 41 3.86 -15.09 0.13
CA PRO A 41 2.80 -14.68 -0.81
C PRO A 41 2.51 -13.18 -0.84
N VAL A 42 2.06 -12.68 -2.00
CA VAL A 42 1.74 -11.27 -2.23
C VAL A 42 0.61 -11.11 -3.25
N TYR A 43 0.07 -9.91 -3.34
CA TYR A 43 -0.88 -9.53 -4.39
C TYR A 43 -0.26 -9.69 -5.79
N PRO A 44 -0.80 -10.56 -6.66
CA PRO A 44 -0.16 -10.95 -7.92
C PRO A 44 0.18 -9.78 -8.87
N VAL A 45 -0.55 -8.67 -8.77
CA VAL A 45 -0.38 -7.51 -9.65
C VAL A 45 1.05 -6.96 -9.60
N TYR A 46 1.74 -7.02 -8.45
CA TYR A 46 3.13 -6.53 -8.36
C TYR A 46 4.08 -7.38 -9.20
N VAL A 47 3.88 -8.70 -9.18
CA VAL A 47 4.67 -9.64 -9.98
C VAL A 47 4.32 -9.49 -11.45
N ASP A 48 3.04 -9.60 -11.80
CA ASP A 48 2.58 -9.66 -13.19
C ASP A 48 2.96 -8.39 -13.96
N THR A 49 2.75 -7.20 -13.38
CA THR A 49 3.07 -5.93 -14.06
C THR A 49 4.56 -5.76 -14.30
N ASN A 50 5.41 -6.21 -13.39
CA ASN A 50 6.85 -6.14 -13.56
C ASN A 50 7.38 -7.19 -14.55
N LEU A 51 6.82 -8.40 -14.55
CA LEU A 51 7.13 -9.43 -15.55
C LEU A 51 6.72 -9.00 -16.96
N MET A 52 5.55 -8.36 -17.12
CA MET A 52 5.11 -7.79 -18.41
C MET A 52 6.09 -6.76 -18.96
N ASP A 53 6.77 -6.03 -18.08
CA ASP A 53 7.81 -5.06 -18.45
C ASP A 53 9.21 -5.66 -18.55
N GLY A 54 9.37 -6.96 -18.24
CA GLY A 54 10.65 -7.68 -18.35
C GLY A 54 11.62 -7.42 -17.20
N ARG A 55 11.15 -6.98 -16.04
CA ARG A 55 12.00 -6.77 -14.84
C ARG A 55 12.29 -8.08 -14.12
N GLU A 56 13.47 -8.13 -13.49
CA GLU A 56 13.84 -9.22 -12.59
C GLU A 56 13.08 -9.09 -11.26
N ILE A 57 12.51 -10.20 -10.80
CA ILE A 57 11.81 -10.28 -9.51
C ILE A 57 12.66 -11.05 -8.51
N VAL A 58 12.85 -10.44 -7.35
CA VAL A 58 13.45 -11.07 -6.16
C VAL A 58 12.34 -11.31 -5.14
N TYR A 59 12.23 -12.52 -4.63
CA TYR A 59 11.21 -12.89 -3.66
C TYR A 59 11.79 -12.91 -2.24
N ALA A 60 11.16 -12.15 -1.33
CA ALA A 60 11.39 -12.26 0.10
C ALA A 60 10.34 -13.20 0.69
N ARG A 61 10.79 -14.36 1.22
CA ARG A 61 9.89 -15.37 1.73
C ARG A 61 9.13 -14.86 2.96
N ALA A 62 7.82 -14.91 2.89
CA ALA A 62 6.91 -14.61 3.98
C ALA A 62 6.22 -15.90 4.45
N GLY A 63 6.49 -16.33 5.66
CA GLY A 63 5.96 -17.57 6.24
C GLY A 63 5.53 -17.39 7.68
N GLU A 64 5.05 -18.47 8.27
CA GLU A 64 4.63 -18.50 9.67
C GLU A 64 5.80 -18.12 10.60
N GLU A 65 7.03 -18.53 10.24
CA GLU A 65 8.26 -18.29 10.99
C GLU A 65 8.62 -16.81 11.17
N ASN A 66 8.17 -15.94 10.24
CA ASN A 66 8.39 -14.50 10.32
C ASN A 66 7.08 -13.70 10.37
N GLY A 67 5.97 -14.36 10.72
CA GLY A 67 4.63 -13.74 10.79
C GLY A 67 4.15 -13.18 9.46
N PHE A 68 4.63 -13.72 8.33
CA PHE A 68 4.38 -13.24 6.96
C PHE A 68 4.88 -11.80 6.70
N LEU A 69 5.86 -11.35 7.48
CA LEU A 69 6.46 -10.02 7.41
C LEU A 69 7.98 -10.16 7.29
N PRO A 70 8.49 -10.46 6.08
CA PRO A 70 9.93 -10.53 5.88
C PRO A 70 10.57 -9.17 6.15
N MET A 71 11.79 -9.20 6.68
CA MET A 71 12.58 -8.03 7.00
C MET A 71 13.77 -7.90 6.04
N PRO A 72 14.40 -6.71 5.95
CA PRO A 72 15.61 -6.54 5.15
C PRO A 72 16.73 -7.47 5.65
N GLU A 73 17.40 -8.14 4.71
CA GLU A 73 18.53 -9.03 5.01
C GLU A 73 19.84 -8.49 4.42
N GLU A 74 20.97 -8.86 5.04
CA GLU A 74 22.29 -8.52 4.52
C GLU A 74 22.49 -9.13 3.13
N GLY A 75 22.97 -8.33 2.17
CA GLY A 75 23.16 -8.77 0.79
C GLY A 75 21.91 -8.67 -0.10
N MET A 76 20.76 -8.36 0.46
CA MET A 76 19.54 -8.12 -0.33
C MET A 76 19.73 -6.86 -1.22
N GLU A 77 19.40 -7.01 -2.51
CA GLU A 77 19.52 -5.92 -3.50
C GLU A 77 18.20 -5.77 -4.27
N ALA A 78 17.68 -4.57 -4.28
CA ALA A 78 16.49 -4.20 -5.06
C ALA A 78 16.48 -2.70 -5.34
N ASP A 79 16.01 -2.30 -6.51
CA ASP A 79 15.76 -0.90 -6.86
C ASP A 79 14.35 -0.48 -6.42
N LEU A 80 13.39 -1.40 -6.56
CA LEU A 80 11.99 -1.22 -6.17
C LEU A 80 11.60 -2.29 -5.15
N ILE A 81 10.94 -1.87 -4.07
CA ILE A 81 10.52 -2.75 -2.97
C ILE A 81 9.02 -2.60 -2.78
N TYR A 82 8.23 -3.63 -3.08
CA TYR A 82 6.81 -3.63 -2.79
C TYR A 82 6.54 -4.08 -1.36
N LEU A 83 5.87 -3.23 -0.59
CA LEU A 83 5.34 -3.55 0.73
C LEU A 83 3.84 -3.30 0.74
N CYS A 84 3.05 -4.27 1.15
CA CYS A 84 1.61 -4.14 1.33
C CYS A 84 1.28 -4.29 2.82
N SER A 85 0.71 -3.25 3.43
CA SER A 85 0.36 -3.29 4.84
C SER A 85 -0.96 -2.54 5.09
N PRO A 86 -2.01 -3.26 5.51
CA PRO A 86 -2.14 -4.73 5.67
C PRO A 86 -1.93 -5.52 4.39
N ASN A 87 -1.28 -6.68 4.50
CA ASN A 87 -0.91 -7.48 3.33
C ASN A 87 -2.11 -8.25 2.74
N ASN A 88 -2.18 -8.27 1.44
CA ASN A 88 -3.01 -9.18 0.66
C ASN A 88 -2.11 -10.30 0.10
N PRO A 89 -2.25 -11.59 0.50
CA PRO A 89 -3.47 -12.20 1.08
C PRO A 89 -3.41 -12.49 2.58
N THR A 90 -2.29 -12.30 3.27
CA THR A 90 -2.07 -12.85 4.62
C THR A 90 -2.74 -12.08 5.75
N GLY A 91 -3.09 -10.80 5.51
CA GLY A 91 -3.62 -9.91 6.53
C GLY A 91 -2.58 -9.36 7.51
N ALA A 92 -1.31 -9.72 7.36
CA ALA A 92 -0.23 -9.28 8.22
C ALA A 92 0.02 -7.76 8.10
N VAL A 93 0.41 -7.11 9.18
CA VAL A 93 0.62 -5.67 9.27
C VAL A 93 1.97 -5.38 9.91
N TYR A 94 2.79 -4.59 9.23
CA TYR A 94 4.07 -4.15 9.75
C TYR A 94 3.91 -3.20 10.93
N THR A 95 4.75 -3.36 11.96
CA THR A 95 4.88 -2.39 13.05
C THR A 95 5.66 -1.15 12.60
N ARG A 96 5.67 -0.13 13.43
CA ARG A 96 6.45 1.10 13.19
C ARG A 96 7.95 0.82 13.10
N GLU A 97 8.46 -0.03 13.96
CA GLU A 97 9.86 -0.45 14.01
C GLU A 97 10.25 -1.22 12.75
N GLN A 98 9.42 -2.17 12.34
CA GLN A 98 9.65 -2.96 11.13
C GLN A 98 9.63 -2.09 9.85
N LEU A 99 8.68 -1.16 9.74
CA LEU A 99 8.67 -0.21 8.62
C LEU A 99 9.89 0.72 8.66
N LYS A 100 10.37 1.08 9.86
CA LYS A 100 11.58 1.91 9.99
C LYS A 100 12.81 1.18 9.44
N GLU A 101 12.96 -0.11 9.71
CA GLU A 101 14.06 -0.91 9.15
C GLU A 101 14.01 -0.93 7.61
N TRP A 102 12.83 -1.10 7.01
CA TRP A 102 12.66 -1.02 5.56
C TRP A 102 12.98 0.36 4.99
N VAL A 103 12.54 1.42 5.66
CA VAL A 103 12.83 2.82 5.27
C VAL A 103 14.32 3.11 5.34
N ASP A 104 15.00 2.67 6.40
CA ASP A 104 16.44 2.84 6.54
C ASP A 104 17.21 2.05 5.49
N PHE A 105 16.83 0.81 5.27
CA PHE A 105 17.39 -0.03 4.20
C PHE A 105 17.25 0.65 2.83
N ALA A 106 16.06 1.12 2.48
CA ALA A 106 15.80 1.77 1.20
C ALA A 106 16.60 3.07 1.03
N ASN A 107 16.72 3.88 2.09
CA ASN A 107 17.51 5.11 2.05
C ASN A 107 19.01 4.83 1.86
N VAL A 108 19.56 3.83 2.55
CA VAL A 108 20.97 3.45 2.43
C VAL A 108 21.29 2.90 1.04
N ARG A 109 20.39 2.11 0.46
CA ARG A 109 20.57 1.45 -0.86
C ARG A 109 20.15 2.34 -2.03
N GLY A 110 19.44 3.44 -1.80
CA GLY A 110 18.85 4.26 -2.85
C GLY A 110 17.64 3.61 -3.53
N SER A 111 17.04 2.61 -2.90
CA SER A 111 15.84 1.93 -3.38
C SER A 111 14.60 2.79 -3.21
N VAL A 112 13.51 2.44 -3.91
CA VAL A 112 12.20 3.07 -3.74
C VAL A 112 11.20 2.05 -3.19
N ILE A 113 10.58 2.36 -2.06
CA ILE A 113 9.48 1.59 -1.52
C ILE A 113 8.19 1.98 -2.23
N LEU A 114 7.50 0.99 -2.81
CA LEU A 114 6.17 1.07 -3.36
C LEU A 114 5.20 0.50 -2.33
N PHE A 115 4.64 1.37 -1.50
CA PHE A 115 3.83 1.01 -0.34
C PHE A 115 2.34 0.98 -0.70
N ASP A 116 1.73 -0.20 -0.68
CA ASP A 116 0.29 -0.37 -0.93
C ASP A 116 -0.48 -0.31 0.39
N ALA A 117 -1.20 0.81 0.59
CA ALA A 117 -2.05 1.09 1.75
C ALA A 117 -3.55 0.86 1.46
N ALA A 118 -3.90 0.01 0.48
CA ALA A 118 -5.29 -0.18 0.07
C ALA A 118 -6.21 -0.65 1.20
N TYR A 119 -5.67 -1.26 2.24
CA TYR A 119 -6.40 -1.78 3.40
C TYR A 119 -6.19 -0.97 4.69
N GLU A 120 -5.59 0.22 4.62
CA GLU A 120 -5.27 1.06 5.79
C GLU A 120 -6.47 1.33 6.72
N CYS A 121 -7.67 1.38 6.15
CA CYS A 121 -8.89 1.65 6.91
C CYS A 121 -9.28 0.54 7.91
N PHE A 122 -8.74 -0.67 7.75
CA PHE A 122 -8.98 -1.78 8.66
C PHE A 122 -8.01 -1.82 9.84
N VAL A 123 -6.89 -1.10 9.77
CA VAL A 123 -5.88 -1.07 10.83
C VAL A 123 -6.47 -0.49 12.11
N THR A 124 -6.18 -1.13 13.25
CA THR A 124 -6.61 -0.72 14.58
C THR A 124 -5.41 -0.46 15.50
N GLY A 125 -5.65 0.24 16.60
CA GLY A 125 -4.62 0.54 17.59
C GLY A 125 -3.54 1.49 17.07
N GLU A 126 -2.31 1.29 17.54
CA GLU A 126 -1.15 2.16 17.30
C GLU A 126 -0.33 1.77 16.05
N LEU A 127 -0.80 0.76 15.28
CA LEU A 127 -0.11 0.34 14.07
C LEU A 127 -0.17 1.43 12.98
N PRO A 128 0.91 1.62 12.21
CA PRO A 128 0.95 2.63 11.15
C PRO A 128 -0.07 2.33 10.04
N ARG A 129 -0.73 3.37 9.57
CA ARG A 129 -1.67 3.32 8.44
C ARG A 129 -1.07 3.88 7.17
N SER A 130 0.02 4.61 7.31
CA SER A 130 0.78 5.21 6.21
C SER A 130 2.27 5.01 6.45
N ILE A 131 3.00 4.76 5.35
CA ILE A 131 4.47 4.72 5.41
C ILE A 131 5.05 6.08 5.84
N PHE A 132 4.34 7.17 5.58
CA PHE A 132 4.78 8.53 5.93
C PHE A 132 4.68 8.87 7.41
N GLU A 133 4.13 7.98 8.24
CA GLU A 133 4.28 8.06 9.70
C GLU A 133 5.70 7.67 10.16
N ILE A 134 6.51 7.10 9.26
CA ILE A 134 7.86 6.64 9.55
C ILE A 134 8.88 7.71 9.12
N GLU A 135 9.74 8.10 10.06
CA GLU A 135 10.81 9.04 9.78
C GLU A 135 11.73 8.54 8.66
N GLY A 136 12.01 9.41 7.68
CA GLY A 136 12.83 9.10 6.50
C GLY A 136 12.05 8.53 5.31
N ALA A 137 10.76 8.21 5.45
CA ALA A 137 9.98 7.63 4.35
C ALA A 137 9.78 8.59 3.17
N ARG A 138 9.72 9.91 3.42
CA ARG A 138 9.53 10.93 2.37
C ARG A 138 10.64 10.93 1.32
N THR A 139 11.82 10.44 1.68
CA THR A 139 12.97 10.37 0.76
C THR A 139 13.10 9.04 0.03
N CYS A 140 12.27 8.03 0.33
CA CYS A 140 12.39 6.71 -0.29
C CYS A 140 11.06 6.01 -0.62
N ALA A 141 9.89 6.57 -0.31
CA ALA A 141 8.62 5.88 -0.49
C ALA A 141 7.62 6.61 -1.40
N ILE A 142 6.85 5.81 -2.13
CA ILE A 142 5.60 6.17 -2.83
C ILE A 142 4.48 5.36 -2.19
N GLU A 143 3.36 6.00 -1.86
CA GLU A 143 2.21 5.33 -1.25
C GLU A 143 1.01 5.30 -2.19
N PHE A 144 0.35 4.14 -2.25
CA PHE A 144 -0.85 3.92 -3.06
C PHE A 144 -2.05 3.69 -2.16
N CYS A 145 -3.12 4.47 -2.39
CA CYS A 145 -4.34 4.44 -1.60
C CYS A 145 -5.56 4.15 -2.46
N SER A 146 -6.55 3.47 -1.87
CA SER A 146 -7.74 3.03 -2.60
C SER A 146 -9.02 3.35 -1.83
N PHE A 147 -10.01 3.90 -2.52
CA PHE A 147 -11.37 4.01 -2.01
C PHE A 147 -12.19 2.73 -2.22
N SER A 148 -11.68 1.75 -2.98
CA SER A 148 -12.40 0.51 -3.27
C SER A 148 -12.76 -0.28 -2.01
N LYS A 149 -11.86 -0.31 -1.03
CA LYS A 149 -12.04 -1.06 0.22
C LYS A 149 -12.63 -0.22 1.33
N LYS A 150 -12.21 1.03 1.40
CA LYS A 150 -12.65 2.00 2.41
C LYS A 150 -14.11 2.41 2.23
N ALA A 151 -14.54 2.70 1.00
CA ALA A 151 -15.83 3.31 0.69
C ALA A 151 -16.65 2.55 -0.36
N GLY A 152 -16.27 1.30 -0.68
CA GLY A 152 -17.01 0.49 -1.67
C GLY A 152 -16.87 0.96 -3.12
N PHE A 153 -15.85 1.76 -3.47
CA PHE A 153 -15.68 2.32 -4.81
C PHE A 153 -15.09 1.33 -5.83
N THR A 154 -15.26 0.04 -5.63
CA THR A 154 -14.74 -0.99 -6.54
C THR A 154 -15.22 -0.79 -7.97
N GLY A 155 -16.50 -0.49 -8.18
CA GLY A 155 -17.09 -0.20 -9.49
C GLY A 155 -17.07 1.28 -9.88
N THR A 156 -16.93 2.20 -8.90
CA THR A 156 -16.93 3.65 -9.11
C THR A 156 -15.57 4.15 -9.59
N ARG A 157 -14.49 3.48 -9.18
CA ARG A 157 -13.08 3.72 -9.52
C ARG A 157 -12.54 5.05 -8.99
N CYS A 158 -11.92 5.01 -7.80
CA CYS A 158 -11.15 6.11 -7.26
C CYS A 158 -10.04 5.61 -6.33
N GLY A 159 -8.90 6.26 -6.39
CA GLY A 159 -7.76 6.08 -5.51
C GLY A 159 -6.85 7.30 -5.61
N TYR A 160 -5.70 7.23 -4.99
CA TYR A 160 -4.68 8.26 -5.13
C TYR A 160 -3.30 7.70 -4.80
N THR A 161 -2.30 8.33 -5.39
CA THR A 161 -0.88 8.05 -5.14
C THR A 161 -0.25 9.26 -4.46
N VAL A 162 0.58 9.04 -3.45
CA VAL A 162 1.35 10.08 -2.78
C VAL A 162 2.82 9.93 -3.16
N ILE A 163 3.40 10.99 -3.72
CA ILE A 163 4.82 11.06 -4.06
C ILE A 163 5.40 12.35 -3.48
N PRO A 164 6.19 12.28 -2.42
CA PRO A 164 6.80 13.45 -1.82
C PRO A 164 7.73 14.20 -2.77
N MET A 165 7.82 15.52 -2.60
CA MET A 165 8.73 16.37 -3.38
C MET A 165 10.20 16.03 -3.11
N GLU A 166 10.52 15.51 -1.93
CA GLU A 166 11.87 15.13 -1.50
C GLU A 166 12.36 13.83 -2.14
N LEU A 167 11.47 13.06 -2.77
CA LEU A 167 11.84 11.78 -3.38
C LEU A 167 12.57 11.99 -4.69
N VAL A 168 13.89 11.94 -4.63
CA VAL A 168 14.81 12.14 -5.77
C VAL A 168 15.59 10.86 -6.03
N ARG A 169 15.64 10.41 -7.29
CA ARG A 169 16.50 9.27 -7.72
C ARG A 169 17.22 9.63 -9.01
N SER A 170 18.53 9.32 -9.04
CA SER A 170 19.41 9.66 -10.20
C SER A 170 19.30 11.13 -10.62
N GLY A 171 19.19 12.04 -9.64
CA GLY A 171 19.07 13.49 -9.88
C GLY A 171 17.72 13.95 -10.43
N LYS A 172 16.69 13.08 -10.42
CA LYS A 172 15.34 13.40 -10.90
C LYS A 172 14.31 13.33 -9.77
N GLU A 173 13.46 14.35 -9.66
CA GLU A 173 12.32 14.40 -8.75
C GLU A 173 11.22 13.46 -9.28
N LEU A 174 10.93 12.36 -8.56
CA LEU A 174 9.95 11.38 -9.00
C LEU A 174 8.51 11.96 -9.03
N ASN A 175 8.21 12.90 -8.15
CA ASN A 175 6.94 13.64 -8.19
C ASN A 175 6.72 14.32 -9.55
N ARG A 176 7.71 15.03 -10.07
CA ARG A 176 7.62 15.69 -11.38
C ARG A 176 7.54 14.71 -12.55
N LEU A 177 8.23 13.57 -12.47
CA LEU A 177 8.12 12.52 -13.47
C LEU A 177 6.70 11.93 -13.49
N TRP A 178 6.13 11.67 -12.31
CA TRP A 178 4.76 11.18 -12.21
C TRP A 178 3.73 12.20 -12.69
N LEU A 179 3.87 13.45 -12.30
CA LEU A 179 3.03 14.55 -12.82
C LEU A 179 3.06 14.57 -14.35
N ARG A 180 4.25 14.49 -14.96
CA ARG A 180 4.39 14.47 -16.42
C ARG A 180 3.74 13.25 -17.04
N ARG A 181 3.92 12.07 -16.44
CA ARG A 181 3.26 10.83 -16.88
C ARG A 181 1.73 10.98 -16.82
N GLN A 182 1.20 11.42 -15.70
CA GLN A 182 -0.26 11.58 -15.50
C GLN A 182 -0.85 12.58 -16.49
N THR A 183 -0.25 13.73 -16.65
CA THR A 183 -0.73 14.74 -17.60
C THR A 183 -0.59 14.34 -19.09
N THR A 184 0.20 13.29 -19.38
CA THR A 184 0.39 12.78 -20.75
C THR A 184 -0.55 11.62 -21.09
N LYS A 185 -0.81 10.72 -20.13
CA LYS A 185 -1.49 9.44 -20.37
C LYS A 185 -2.83 9.32 -19.62
N PHE A 186 -3.24 10.31 -18.83
CA PHE A 186 -4.42 10.25 -17.99
C PHE A 186 -5.08 11.63 -17.84
N ASN A 187 -6.39 11.73 -18.12
CA ASN A 187 -7.16 12.97 -18.02
C ASN A 187 -7.86 13.17 -16.67
N GLY A 188 -7.61 12.29 -15.71
CA GLY A 188 -8.21 12.34 -14.39
C GLY A 188 -9.50 11.51 -14.26
N VAL A 189 -9.90 11.32 -13.02
CA VAL A 189 -11.15 10.65 -12.65
C VAL A 189 -12.34 11.59 -12.94
N PRO A 190 -13.51 11.10 -13.35
CA PRO A 190 -14.69 11.92 -13.54
C PRO A 190 -14.98 12.80 -12.33
N TYR A 191 -15.35 14.06 -12.54
CA TYR A 191 -15.56 15.03 -11.46
C TYR A 191 -16.57 14.57 -10.41
N ILE A 192 -17.66 13.93 -10.84
CA ILE A 192 -18.68 13.38 -9.93
C ILE A 192 -18.10 12.31 -8.97
N VAL A 193 -17.17 11.48 -9.45
CA VAL A 193 -16.49 10.47 -8.65
C VAL A 193 -15.54 11.12 -7.64
N GLN A 194 -14.81 12.17 -8.05
CA GLN A 194 -13.96 12.94 -7.13
C GLN A 194 -14.79 13.63 -6.05
N ARG A 195 -15.96 14.17 -6.37
CA ARG A 195 -16.88 14.75 -5.38
C ARG A 195 -17.41 13.71 -4.39
N ALA A 196 -17.76 12.52 -4.88
CA ALA A 196 -18.15 11.41 -4.04
C ALA A 196 -16.99 10.96 -3.11
N ALA A 197 -15.76 10.88 -3.63
CA ALA A 197 -14.58 10.57 -2.84
C ALA A 197 -14.29 11.64 -1.77
N ALA A 198 -14.51 12.92 -2.07
CA ALA A 198 -14.38 14.00 -1.09
C ALA A 198 -15.39 13.87 0.06
N ALA A 199 -16.60 13.39 -0.22
CA ALA A 199 -17.63 13.18 0.80
C ALA A 199 -17.25 12.09 1.83
N VAL A 200 -16.35 11.18 1.48
CA VAL A 200 -15.79 10.16 2.38
C VAL A 200 -15.11 10.77 3.62
N PHE A 201 -14.60 11.99 3.50
CA PHE A 201 -13.89 12.71 4.57
C PHE A 201 -14.77 13.69 5.35
N THR A 202 -16.08 13.69 5.11
CA THR A 202 -17.05 14.39 5.98
C THR A 202 -17.35 13.55 7.21
N GLU A 203 -17.87 14.16 8.27
CA GLU A 203 -18.28 13.46 9.49
C GLU A 203 -19.24 12.31 9.19
N GLU A 204 -20.25 12.56 8.33
CA GLU A 204 -21.21 11.53 7.91
C GLU A 204 -20.57 10.44 7.07
N GLY A 205 -19.65 10.79 6.17
CA GLY A 205 -18.88 9.83 5.35
C GLY A 205 -18.02 8.92 6.23
N GLU A 206 -17.32 9.49 7.19
CA GLU A 206 -16.51 8.72 8.15
C GLU A 206 -17.35 7.78 9.00
N ARG A 207 -18.52 8.23 9.49
CA ARG A 207 -19.46 7.42 10.25
C ARG A 207 -19.90 6.19 9.43
N GLN A 208 -20.35 6.39 8.19
CA GLN A 208 -20.77 5.30 7.30
C GLN A 208 -19.63 4.32 6.98
N ILE A 209 -18.39 4.81 6.80
CA ILE A 209 -17.23 3.96 6.60
C ILE A 209 -16.97 3.09 7.82
N LEU A 210 -17.01 3.66 9.03
CA LEU A 210 -16.77 2.91 10.26
C LEU A 210 -17.83 1.82 10.46
N GLU A 211 -19.10 2.07 10.12
CA GLU A 211 -20.18 1.06 10.15
C GLU A 211 -19.88 -0.09 9.18
N ASN A 212 -19.46 0.21 7.95
CA ASN A 212 -19.06 -0.82 6.98
C ASN A 212 -17.85 -1.63 7.44
N ILE A 213 -16.83 -0.98 8.00
CA ILE A 213 -15.65 -1.65 8.54
C ILE A 213 -16.05 -2.55 9.71
N GLN A 214 -16.96 -2.09 10.59
CA GLN A 214 -17.44 -2.89 11.70
C GLN A 214 -18.15 -4.16 11.20
N TYR A 215 -18.95 -4.07 10.15
CA TYR A 215 -19.58 -5.24 9.54
C TYR A 215 -18.55 -6.30 9.08
N TYR A 216 -17.44 -5.87 8.46
CA TYR A 216 -16.36 -6.80 8.09
C TYR A 216 -15.69 -7.41 9.32
N ARG A 217 -15.47 -6.63 10.39
CA ARG A 217 -14.89 -7.13 11.64
C ARG A 217 -15.79 -8.16 12.32
N ASP A 218 -17.09 -7.91 12.36
CA ASP A 218 -18.07 -8.83 12.94
C ASP A 218 -18.07 -10.16 12.18
N ASN A 219 -18.01 -10.13 10.85
CA ASN A 219 -17.88 -11.33 10.02
C ASN A 219 -16.56 -12.05 10.28
N ALA A 220 -15.44 -11.33 10.36
CA ALA A 220 -14.14 -11.91 10.66
C ALA A 220 -14.14 -12.59 12.04
N LYS A 221 -14.73 -11.97 13.04
CA LYS A 221 -14.86 -12.53 14.39
C LYS A 221 -15.65 -13.85 14.40
N ILE A 222 -16.77 -13.94 13.69
CA ILE A 222 -17.55 -15.19 13.56
C ILE A 222 -16.69 -16.31 12.97
N ILE A 223 -15.89 -15.99 11.95
CA ILE A 223 -15.03 -16.97 11.28
C ILE A 223 -13.89 -17.38 12.23
N THR A 224 -13.18 -16.43 12.83
CA THR A 224 -12.02 -16.73 13.69
C THR A 224 -12.42 -17.50 14.95
N GLU A 225 -13.52 -17.13 15.63
CA GLU A 225 -14.06 -17.89 16.76
C GLU A 225 -14.41 -19.36 16.37
N THR A 226 -14.82 -19.59 15.13
CA THR A 226 -15.08 -20.94 14.64
C THR A 226 -13.79 -21.71 14.38
N LEU A 227 -12.79 -21.07 13.80
CA LEU A 227 -11.46 -21.65 13.56
C LEU A 227 -10.76 -22.01 14.88
N ASP A 228 -10.82 -21.13 15.87
CA ASP A 228 -10.30 -21.37 17.22
C ASP A 228 -10.95 -22.60 17.87
N ARG A 229 -12.29 -22.70 17.79
CA ARG A 229 -13.04 -23.85 18.34
C ARG A 229 -12.66 -25.17 17.65
N LEU A 230 -12.30 -25.11 16.36
CA LEU A 230 -11.91 -26.27 15.57
C LEU A 230 -10.40 -26.57 15.66
N GLY A 231 -9.61 -25.71 16.32
CA GLY A 231 -8.16 -25.83 16.41
C GLY A 231 -7.45 -25.65 15.05
N ILE A 232 -8.05 -24.90 14.13
CA ILE A 232 -7.48 -24.60 12.81
C ILE A 232 -6.59 -23.38 12.92
N TRP A 233 -5.33 -23.52 12.49
CA TRP A 233 -4.40 -22.41 12.48
C TRP A 233 -4.77 -21.37 11.40
N TYR A 234 -4.69 -20.10 11.75
CA TYR A 234 -4.90 -18.97 10.84
C TYR A 234 -4.09 -17.74 11.26
N THR A 235 -4.00 -16.76 10.35
CA THR A 235 -3.54 -15.39 10.62
C THR A 235 -4.43 -14.38 9.90
N GLY A 236 -4.38 -13.11 10.29
CA GLY A 236 -5.25 -12.06 9.76
C GLY A 236 -6.62 -11.97 10.47
N GLY A 237 -7.56 -11.26 9.86
CA GLY A 237 -8.92 -11.08 10.39
C GLY A 237 -9.08 -9.91 11.38
N GLU A 238 -8.01 -9.33 11.91
CA GLU A 238 -8.05 -8.21 12.84
C GLU A 238 -7.88 -6.85 12.15
N HIS A 239 -6.82 -6.73 11.35
CA HIS A 239 -6.44 -5.48 10.69
C HIS A 239 -6.70 -5.48 9.18
N SER A 240 -7.36 -6.50 8.68
CA SER A 240 -7.69 -6.67 7.27
C SER A 240 -8.95 -7.51 7.09
N PRO A 241 -9.58 -7.49 5.91
CA PRO A 241 -10.70 -8.40 5.61
C PRO A 241 -10.23 -9.82 5.27
N TYR A 242 -8.92 -10.11 5.36
CA TYR A 242 -8.35 -11.41 5.02
C TYR A 242 -8.11 -12.26 6.24
N ILE A 243 -8.42 -13.55 6.11
CA ILE A 243 -8.06 -14.61 7.06
C ILE A 243 -7.31 -15.66 6.23
N TRP A 244 -6.05 -15.85 6.56
CA TRP A 244 -5.16 -16.78 5.89
C TRP A 244 -5.07 -18.08 6.66
N LEU A 245 -5.51 -19.18 6.05
CA LEU A 245 -5.58 -20.51 6.66
C LEU A 245 -4.44 -21.41 6.17
N LYS A 246 -4.08 -22.37 7.00
CA LYS A 246 -3.16 -23.44 6.65
C LYS A 246 -3.91 -24.70 6.28
#